data_e4275dcf8dc880c21d2d28637a662419
#
_entry.id   e4275dcf8dc880c21d2d28637a662419
#
_cell.length_a   1.000
_cell.length_b   1.000
_cell.length_c   1.000
_cell.angle_alpha   90.00
_cell.angle_beta   90.00
_cell.angle_gamma   90.00
#
_symmetry.space_group_name_H-M   'P 1'
#
loop_
_entity.id
_entity.type
_entity.pdbx_description
1 polymer ?
#
loop_
_entity_poly.entity_id
_entity_poly.type
_entity_poly.pdbx_seq_one_letter_code
_entity_poly.pdbx_strand_id
1 'polypeptide(L)'
;SWDLLWASLFAGLMFLVAHASYMVLSAHHKHSETETDALEAAHKHLPELIERHTFMARAFHWVMAASMFVLLLTAFLPIVGVKFAWVKWHWMAGLVLTGSIIYHIIHATFFMDFWSIWVGPKDIPEFKTEMMRDFGQDVPGAPKPGKYPLGNRLYHLAVMVFGLIVIGTGITMMYRVRTGIVERNPYIMADPAWGLTYVGHGLMGVGFVGLVIAHIYFALRPEKLWITKAMIFGTISRRDYLMHHDPSRWAVEGSKKSNVG
;
A
#
# COMPACT_ATOMS: atom_id res chain seq x y z
N SER A 1 -22.90 7.18 9.88
CA SER A 1 -24.01 6.24 10.01
C SER A 1 -23.55 4.87 9.52
N TRP A 2 -24.09 3.84 10.13
CA TRP A 2 -23.84 2.43 9.80
C TRP A 2 -24.16 2.07 8.36
N ASP A 3 -25.19 2.68 7.81
CA ASP A 3 -25.64 2.47 6.44
C ASP A 3 -24.57 2.87 5.42
N LEU A 4 -23.85 3.95 5.66
CA LEU A 4 -22.76 4.39 4.80
C LEU A 4 -21.57 3.42 4.86
N LEU A 5 -21.26 2.83 6.03
CA LEU A 5 -20.24 1.81 6.17
C LEU A 5 -20.59 0.58 5.34
N TRP A 6 -21.81 0.05 5.53
CA TRP A 6 -22.27 -1.13 4.81
C TRP A 6 -22.40 -0.87 3.31
N ALA A 7 -22.92 0.30 2.92
CA ALA A 7 -23.01 0.68 1.51
C ALA A 7 -21.62 0.77 0.86
N SER A 8 -20.62 1.37 1.54
CA SER A 8 -19.25 1.48 1.03
C SER A 8 -18.57 0.12 0.94
N LEU A 9 -18.76 -0.75 1.93
CA LEU A 9 -18.24 -2.11 1.92
C LEU A 9 -18.85 -2.94 0.76
N PHE A 10 -20.17 -2.87 0.61
CA PHE A 10 -20.89 -3.57 -0.47
C PHE A 10 -20.47 -3.07 -1.85
N ALA A 11 -20.41 -1.76 -2.05
CA ALA A 11 -19.98 -1.15 -3.30
C ALA A 11 -18.53 -1.52 -3.64
N GLY A 12 -17.64 -1.50 -2.65
CA GLY A 12 -16.25 -1.92 -2.81
C GLY A 12 -16.13 -3.40 -3.20
N LEU A 13 -16.81 -4.29 -2.51
CA LEU A 13 -16.82 -5.72 -2.84
C LEU A 13 -17.42 -6.01 -4.22
N MET A 14 -18.54 -5.36 -4.57
CA MET A 14 -19.14 -5.48 -5.90
C MET A 14 -18.18 -5.03 -7.00
N PHE A 15 -17.50 -3.89 -6.79
CA PHE A 15 -16.49 -3.41 -7.73
C PHE A 15 -15.36 -4.44 -7.90
N LEU A 16 -14.82 -4.99 -6.81
CA LEU A 16 -13.74 -5.98 -6.86
C LEU A 16 -14.17 -7.26 -7.58
N VAL A 17 -15.39 -7.76 -7.31
CA VAL A 17 -15.95 -8.93 -8.00
C VAL A 17 -16.15 -8.64 -9.49
N ALA A 18 -16.73 -7.49 -9.84
CA ALA A 18 -16.94 -7.10 -11.23
C ALA A 18 -15.60 -6.95 -11.97
N HIS A 19 -14.61 -6.31 -11.35
CA HIS A 19 -13.28 -6.14 -11.92
C HIS A 19 -12.56 -7.50 -12.06
N ALA A 20 -12.61 -8.38 -11.05
CA ALA A 20 -12.04 -9.72 -11.13
C ALA A 20 -12.68 -10.55 -12.26
N SER A 21 -14.01 -10.51 -12.36
CA SER A 21 -14.74 -11.19 -13.42
C SER A 21 -14.36 -10.66 -14.79
N TYR A 22 -14.29 -9.33 -14.95
CA TYR A 22 -13.84 -8.70 -16.19
C TYR A 22 -12.42 -9.14 -16.56
N MET A 23 -11.48 -9.17 -15.63
CA MET A 23 -10.09 -9.58 -15.88
C MET A 23 -9.99 -11.06 -16.30
N VAL A 24 -10.77 -11.96 -15.67
CA VAL A 24 -10.82 -13.38 -16.05
C VAL A 24 -11.38 -13.56 -17.46
N LEU A 25 -12.44 -12.83 -17.81
CA LEU A 25 -13.07 -12.89 -19.12
C LEU A 25 -12.22 -12.24 -20.22
N SER A 26 -11.46 -11.20 -19.87
CA SER A 26 -10.61 -10.43 -20.81
C SER A 26 -9.19 -10.97 -20.93
N ALA A 27 -8.82 -12.03 -20.21
CA ALA A 27 -7.46 -12.60 -20.15
C ALA A 27 -7.04 -13.27 -21.48
N HIS A 28 -6.93 -12.49 -22.55
CA HIS A 28 -6.52 -12.97 -23.89
C HIS A 28 -5.12 -12.53 -24.31
N HIS A 29 -4.38 -11.76 -23.52
CA HIS A 29 -3.04 -11.29 -23.89
C HIS A 29 -1.96 -11.89 -22.98
N LYS A 30 -1.42 -13.03 -23.41
CA LYS A 30 -0.10 -13.50 -22.95
C LYS A 30 0.95 -12.76 -23.76
N HIS A 31 1.88 -12.06 -23.10
CA HIS A 31 3.11 -11.60 -23.75
C HIS A 31 3.77 -12.77 -24.47
N SER A 32 4.28 -12.54 -25.68
CA SER A 32 5.00 -13.55 -26.45
C SER A 32 6.22 -14.01 -25.63
N GLU A 33 6.25 -15.28 -25.26
CA GLU A 33 7.38 -15.89 -24.54
C GLU A 33 8.70 -15.65 -25.26
N THR A 34 8.67 -15.72 -26.59
CA THR A 34 9.83 -15.52 -27.49
C THR A 34 10.44 -14.12 -27.37
N GLU A 35 9.61 -13.07 -27.26
CA GLU A 35 10.08 -11.68 -27.12
C GLU A 35 10.72 -11.45 -25.74
N THR A 36 10.14 -12.05 -24.72
CA THR A 36 10.66 -11.97 -23.35
C THR A 36 12.00 -12.69 -23.21
N ASP A 37 12.15 -13.87 -23.82
CA ASP A 37 13.39 -14.64 -23.79
C ASP A 37 14.52 -13.93 -24.55
N ALA A 38 14.20 -13.27 -25.69
CA ALA A 38 15.15 -12.43 -26.42
C ALA A 38 15.62 -11.23 -25.59
N LEU A 39 14.69 -10.57 -24.88
CA LEU A 39 15.01 -9.44 -24.01
C LEU A 39 15.90 -9.88 -22.84
N GLU A 40 15.62 -11.02 -22.24
CA GLU A 40 16.42 -11.58 -21.14
C GLU A 40 17.82 -11.99 -21.61
N ALA A 41 17.93 -12.59 -22.81
CA ALA A 41 19.20 -12.94 -23.44
C ALA A 41 20.09 -11.72 -23.72
N ALA A 42 19.48 -10.59 -24.15
CA ALA A 42 20.19 -9.33 -24.40
C ALA A 42 20.72 -8.68 -23.10
N HIS A 43 20.13 -9.01 -21.94
CA HIS A 43 20.45 -8.38 -20.66
C HIS A 43 21.07 -9.36 -19.64
N LYS A 44 21.78 -10.39 -20.10
CA LYS A 44 22.47 -11.37 -19.23
C LYS A 44 23.51 -10.78 -18.28
N HIS A 45 23.94 -9.54 -18.52
CA HIS A 45 24.84 -8.81 -17.63
C HIS A 45 24.17 -8.36 -16.32
N LEU A 46 22.82 -8.33 -16.24
CA LEU A 46 22.08 -8.07 -15.02
C LEU A 46 22.01 -9.33 -14.14
N PRO A 47 22.00 -9.19 -12.81
CA PRO A 47 21.85 -10.33 -11.91
C PRO A 47 20.52 -11.06 -12.13
N GLU A 48 20.48 -12.37 -11.88
CA GLU A 48 19.22 -13.16 -12.00
C GLU A 48 18.16 -12.73 -11.00
N LEU A 49 18.59 -12.34 -9.80
CA LEU A 49 17.73 -11.80 -8.75
C LEU A 49 18.14 -10.36 -8.45
N ILE A 50 17.17 -9.47 -8.50
CA ILE A 50 17.34 -8.02 -8.29
C ILE A 50 16.67 -7.67 -6.98
N GLU A 51 17.40 -7.02 -6.06
CA GLU A 51 16.83 -6.55 -4.80
C GLU A 51 15.81 -5.44 -5.07
N ARG A 52 14.56 -5.69 -4.63
CA ARG A 52 13.49 -4.71 -4.69
C ARG A 52 13.23 -4.07 -3.32
N HIS A 53 13.26 -4.87 -2.26
CA HIS A 53 12.98 -4.44 -0.90
C HIS A 53 14.03 -4.98 0.06
N THR A 54 14.68 -4.08 0.81
CA THR A 54 15.59 -4.45 1.89
C THR A 54 14.84 -5.20 3.00
N PHE A 55 15.56 -5.92 3.84
CA PHE A 55 14.97 -6.59 5.01
C PHE A 55 14.22 -5.61 5.91
N MET A 56 14.78 -4.42 6.16
CA MET A 56 14.17 -3.41 7.03
C MET A 56 12.85 -2.87 6.45
N ALA A 57 12.78 -2.65 5.13
CA ALA A 57 11.55 -2.23 4.47
C ALA A 57 10.44 -3.30 4.57
N ARG A 58 10.80 -4.57 4.47
CA ARG A 58 9.86 -5.69 4.63
C ARG A 58 9.40 -5.87 6.07
N ALA A 59 10.34 -5.83 7.03
CA ALA A 59 10.02 -5.91 8.45
C ALA A 59 9.06 -4.79 8.88
N PHE A 60 9.34 -3.55 8.48
CA PHE A 60 8.43 -2.43 8.69
C PHE A 60 7.03 -2.70 8.11
N HIS A 61 6.95 -3.14 6.85
CA HIS A 61 5.67 -3.42 6.20
C HIS A 61 4.84 -4.47 6.97
N TRP A 62 5.46 -5.56 7.41
CA TRP A 62 4.74 -6.63 8.11
C TRP A 62 4.34 -6.24 9.54
N VAL A 63 5.15 -5.46 10.25
CA VAL A 63 4.77 -4.91 11.57
C VAL A 63 3.60 -3.95 11.43
N MET A 64 3.64 -3.05 10.44
CA MET A 64 2.55 -2.12 10.14
C MET A 64 1.28 -2.89 9.75
N ALA A 65 1.38 -3.89 8.88
CA ALA A 65 0.23 -4.70 8.44
C ALA A 65 -0.40 -5.45 9.62
N ALA A 66 0.39 -6.11 10.46
CA ALA A 66 -0.11 -6.80 11.64
C ALA A 66 -0.82 -5.84 12.61
N SER A 67 -0.22 -4.67 12.89
CA SER A 67 -0.81 -3.64 13.72
C SER A 67 -2.14 -3.15 13.14
N MET A 68 -2.20 -2.90 11.83
CA MET A 68 -3.41 -2.46 11.13
C MET A 68 -4.52 -3.53 11.22
N PHE A 69 -4.20 -4.81 11.03
CA PHE A 69 -5.18 -5.88 11.20
C PHE A 69 -5.76 -5.92 12.63
N VAL A 70 -4.92 -5.81 13.65
CA VAL A 70 -5.38 -5.75 15.04
C VAL A 70 -6.27 -4.52 15.26
N LEU A 71 -5.90 -3.36 14.73
CA LEU A 71 -6.71 -2.12 14.83
C LEU A 71 -8.08 -2.28 14.16
N LEU A 72 -8.14 -2.84 12.96
CA LEU A 72 -9.40 -3.07 12.25
C LEU A 72 -10.26 -4.10 12.98
N LEU A 73 -9.69 -5.22 13.41
CA LEU A 73 -10.43 -6.24 14.15
C LEU A 73 -10.99 -5.67 15.47
N THR A 74 -10.18 -4.93 16.23
CA THR A 74 -10.61 -4.33 17.50
C THR A 74 -11.61 -3.18 17.33
N ALA A 75 -11.63 -2.52 16.17
CA ALA A 75 -12.61 -1.50 15.85
C ALA A 75 -13.97 -2.11 15.44
N PHE A 76 -13.96 -3.20 14.63
CA PHE A 76 -15.17 -3.69 13.98
C PHE A 76 -15.79 -4.93 14.62
N LEU A 77 -15.04 -5.82 15.28
CA LEU A 77 -15.61 -6.98 15.97
C LEU A 77 -16.61 -6.62 17.08
N PRO A 78 -16.37 -5.58 17.91
CA PRO A 78 -17.37 -5.15 18.90
C PRO A 78 -18.69 -4.71 18.28
N ILE A 79 -18.65 -4.18 17.08
CA ILE A 79 -19.83 -3.72 16.33
C ILE A 79 -20.75 -4.88 15.94
N VAL A 80 -20.17 -6.03 15.59
CA VAL A 80 -20.94 -7.24 15.27
C VAL A 80 -21.23 -8.08 16.51
N GLY A 81 -21.03 -7.52 17.72
CA GLY A 81 -21.44 -8.13 19.00
C GLY A 81 -20.37 -8.98 19.68
N VAL A 82 -19.14 -9.06 19.16
CA VAL A 82 -18.04 -9.80 19.81
C VAL A 82 -17.55 -9.02 21.04
N LYS A 83 -17.66 -9.63 22.23
CA LYS A 83 -17.30 -9.00 23.50
C LYS A 83 -15.90 -9.40 23.95
N PHE A 84 -14.99 -8.45 24.06
CA PHE A 84 -13.63 -8.60 24.59
C PHE A 84 -13.05 -7.24 25.00
N ALA A 85 -11.87 -7.22 25.62
CA ALA A 85 -11.19 -5.99 26.06
C ALA A 85 -10.58 -5.20 24.88
N TRP A 86 -11.39 -4.87 23.87
CA TRP A 86 -10.96 -4.31 22.57
C TRP A 86 -10.22 -2.98 22.70
N VAL A 87 -10.62 -2.11 23.63
CA VAL A 87 -10.00 -0.79 23.84
C VAL A 87 -8.52 -0.94 24.15
N LYS A 88 -8.16 -1.90 25.03
CA LYS A 88 -6.77 -2.14 25.41
C LYS A 88 -5.94 -2.57 24.21
N TRP A 89 -6.41 -3.55 23.46
CA TRP A 89 -5.69 -4.04 22.27
C TRP A 89 -5.61 -2.98 21.16
N HIS A 90 -6.67 -2.17 21.02
CA HIS A 90 -6.74 -1.11 20.03
C HIS A 90 -5.66 -0.05 20.25
N TRP A 91 -5.60 0.56 21.44
CA TRP A 91 -4.58 1.59 21.68
C TRP A 91 -3.16 1.03 21.71
N MET A 92 -2.95 -0.21 22.19
CA MET A 92 -1.63 -0.86 22.13
C MET A 92 -1.15 -1.04 20.68
N ALA A 93 -2.00 -1.59 19.82
CA ALA A 93 -1.70 -1.73 18.40
C ALA A 93 -1.50 -0.36 17.71
N GLY A 94 -2.27 0.66 18.14
CA GLY A 94 -2.11 2.04 17.67
C GLY A 94 -0.73 2.62 18.00
N LEU A 95 -0.20 2.35 19.19
CA LEU A 95 1.17 2.78 19.55
C LEU A 95 2.23 2.04 18.73
N VAL A 96 2.06 0.72 18.49
CA VAL A 96 2.98 -0.04 17.63
C VAL A 96 2.95 0.50 16.20
N LEU A 97 1.76 0.78 15.66
CA LEU A 97 1.61 1.41 14.35
C LEU A 97 2.30 2.78 14.31
N THR A 98 2.05 3.63 15.30
CA THR A 98 2.66 4.96 15.40
C THR A 98 4.18 4.87 15.43
N GLY A 99 4.74 4.02 16.28
CA GLY A 99 6.18 3.79 16.36
C GLY A 99 6.78 3.28 15.05
N SER A 100 6.08 2.37 14.36
CA SER A 100 6.52 1.84 13.07
C SER A 100 6.50 2.91 11.98
N ILE A 101 5.52 3.82 11.98
CA ILE A 101 5.45 4.93 11.02
C ILE A 101 6.54 5.97 11.29
N ILE A 102 6.82 6.31 12.55
CA ILE A 102 7.94 7.19 12.91
C ILE A 102 9.26 6.58 12.41
N TYR A 103 9.49 5.29 12.69
CA TYR A 103 10.65 4.57 12.15
C TYR A 103 10.70 4.65 10.62
N HIS A 104 9.57 4.43 9.93
CA HIS A 104 9.53 4.49 8.48
C HIS A 104 9.89 5.86 7.93
N ILE A 105 9.38 6.93 8.53
CA ILE A 105 9.69 8.30 8.11
C ILE A 105 11.20 8.55 8.21
N ILE A 106 11.82 8.17 9.33
CA ILE A 106 13.26 8.30 9.54
C ILE A 106 14.03 7.46 8.51
N HIS A 107 13.66 6.18 8.37
CA HIS A 107 14.32 5.27 7.45
C HIS A 107 14.18 5.71 5.99
N ALA A 108 12.99 6.13 5.57
CA ALA A 108 12.73 6.60 4.22
C ALA A 108 13.50 7.90 3.89
N THR A 109 13.60 8.81 4.86
CA THR A 109 14.29 10.09 4.67
C THR A 109 15.80 9.93 4.54
N PHE A 110 16.42 9.05 5.33
CA PHE A 110 17.89 8.96 5.41
C PHE A 110 18.50 7.78 4.65
N PHE A 111 17.72 6.71 4.36
CA PHE A 111 18.25 5.45 3.83
C PHE A 111 17.55 4.97 2.55
N MET A 112 16.51 5.68 2.08
CA MET A 112 15.80 5.33 0.85
C MET A 112 15.79 6.52 -0.11
N ASP A 113 15.39 6.27 -1.37
CA ASP A 113 15.09 7.34 -2.31
C ASP A 113 13.73 7.97 -1.97
N PHE A 114 13.77 8.94 -1.06
CA PHE A 114 12.59 9.62 -0.51
C PHE A 114 11.68 10.20 -1.60
N TRP A 115 12.26 10.71 -2.70
CA TRP A 115 11.47 11.36 -3.75
C TRP A 115 10.80 10.39 -4.71
N SER A 116 11.22 9.12 -4.74
CA SER A 116 10.69 8.11 -5.66
C SER A 116 9.22 7.76 -5.42
N ILE A 117 8.70 8.01 -4.22
CA ILE A 117 7.32 7.70 -3.84
C ILE A 117 6.35 8.87 -4.07
N TRP A 118 6.86 10.08 -4.28
CA TRP A 118 6.01 11.26 -4.46
C TRP A 118 5.46 11.35 -5.88
N VAL A 119 4.21 11.83 -5.98
CA VAL A 119 3.51 12.04 -7.25
C VAL A 119 3.76 13.47 -7.71
N GLY A 120 4.14 13.63 -8.98
CA GLY A 120 4.40 14.92 -9.57
C GLY A 120 3.64 15.13 -10.89
N PRO A 121 3.64 16.36 -11.44
CA PRO A 121 2.93 16.67 -12.70
C PRO A 121 3.36 15.80 -13.89
N LYS A 122 4.60 15.31 -13.88
CA LYS A 122 5.15 14.42 -14.93
C LYS A 122 4.52 13.02 -14.94
N ASP A 123 3.81 12.65 -13.87
CA ASP A 123 3.20 11.33 -13.73
C ASP A 123 1.75 11.29 -14.28
N ILE A 124 1.15 12.45 -14.57
CA ILE A 124 -0.23 12.55 -15.06
C ILE A 124 -0.46 11.78 -16.37
N PRO A 125 0.45 11.85 -17.38
CA PRO A 125 0.30 11.04 -18.60
C PRO A 125 0.37 9.53 -18.33
N GLU A 126 1.11 9.09 -17.31
CA GLU A 126 1.25 7.68 -16.93
C GLU A 126 -0.03 7.13 -16.30
N PHE A 127 -0.80 7.99 -15.63
CA PHE A 127 -2.04 7.60 -14.94
C PHE A 127 -3.03 6.91 -15.88
N LYS A 128 -3.28 7.51 -17.04
CA LYS A 128 -4.21 6.94 -18.03
C LYS A 128 -3.73 5.58 -18.51
N THR A 129 -2.44 5.47 -18.82
CA THR A 129 -1.83 4.24 -19.32
C THR A 129 -1.86 3.13 -18.28
N GLU A 130 -1.55 3.45 -17.04
CA GLU A 130 -1.55 2.48 -15.94
C GLU A 130 -2.98 2.00 -15.65
N MET A 131 -3.95 2.92 -15.64
CA MET A 131 -5.36 2.59 -15.50
C MET A 131 -5.83 1.65 -16.62
N MET A 132 -5.50 1.94 -17.88
CA MET A 132 -5.86 1.07 -19.01
C MET A 132 -5.25 -0.34 -18.85
N ARG A 133 -4.01 -0.45 -18.40
CA ARG A 133 -3.36 -1.75 -18.11
C ARG A 133 -4.02 -2.49 -16.95
N ASP A 134 -4.39 -1.80 -15.88
CA ASP A 134 -5.09 -2.42 -14.75
C ASP A 134 -6.48 -2.96 -15.12
N PHE A 135 -7.09 -2.39 -16.17
CA PHE A 135 -8.29 -2.93 -16.81
C PHE A 135 -8.00 -3.92 -17.96
N GLY A 136 -6.78 -4.46 -18.05
CA GLY A 136 -6.42 -5.50 -19.01
C GLY A 136 -6.26 -5.04 -20.45
N GLN A 137 -6.20 -3.71 -20.70
CA GLN A 137 -5.93 -3.18 -22.03
C GLN A 137 -4.42 -3.14 -22.27
N ASP A 138 -3.99 -3.69 -23.40
CA ASP A 138 -2.62 -3.51 -23.85
C ASP A 138 -2.45 -2.11 -24.48
N VAL A 139 -1.41 -1.41 -24.06
CA VAL A 139 -1.06 -0.08 -24.60
C VAL A 139 0.34 -0.16 -25.19
N PRO A 140 0.43 -0.51 -26.49
CA PRO A 140 1.73 -0.65 -27.15
C PRO A 140 2.55 0.64 -27.08
N GLY A 141 3.84 0.52 -26.83
CA GLY A 141 4.77 1.65 -26.75
C GLY A 141 4.61 2.55 -25.51
N ALA A 142 3.74 2.19 -24.58
CA ALA A 142 3.62 2.95 -23.35
C ALA A 142 4.87 2.81 -22.47
N PRO A 143 5.37 3.90 -21.87
CA PRO A 143 6.55 3.86 -21.03
C PRO A 143 6.32 2.94 -19.83
N LYS A 144 7.34 2.14 -19.49
CA LYS A 144 7.32 1.33 -18.28
C LYS A 144 7.59 2.23 -17.06
N PRO A 145 7.01 1.93 -15.91
CA PRO A 145 7.29 2.68 -14.69
C PRO A 145 8.71 2.46 -14.19
N GLY A 146 9.19 3.34 -13.34
CA GLY A 146 10.36 3.12 -12.51
C GLY A 146 10.10 2.07 -11.42
N LYS A 147 10.79 2.17 -10.27
CA LYS A 147 10.66 1.21 -9.16
C LYS A 147 9.22 1.11 -8.63
N TYR A 148 8.53 2.24 -8.53
CA TYR A 148 7.16 2.33 -8.01
C TYR A 148 6.20 2.83 -9.09
N PRO A 149 5.30 1.98 -9.59
CA PRO A 149 4.19 2.39 -10.45
C PRO A 149 3.34 3.49 -9.82
N LEU A 150 2.68 4.29 -10.63
CA LEU A 150 1.91 5.44 -10.15
C LEU A 150 0.79 5.02 -9.19
N GLY A 151 0.09 3.91 -9.47
CA GLY A 151 -0.95 3.39 -8.58
C GLY A 151 -0.43 3.07 -7.18
N ASN A 152 0.79 2.51 -7.06
CA ASN A 152 1.41 2.26 -5.76
C ASN A 152 1.73 3.56 -5.01
N ARG A 153 2.14 4.62 -5.74
CA ARG A 153 2.45 5.94 -5.16
C ARG A 153 1.18 6.65 -4.69
N LEU A 154 0.10 6.59 -5.47
CA LEU A 154 -1.21 7.13 -5.09
C LEU A 154 -1.79 6.39 -3.89
N TYR A 155 -1.67 5.06 -3.86
CA TYR A 155 -2.08 4.25 -2.71
C TYR A 155 -1.29 4.63 -1.45
N HIS A 156 0.03 4.78 -1.56
CA HIS A 156 0.88 5.24 -0.45
C HIS A 156 0.46 6.62 0.06
N LEU A 157 0.16 7.56 -0.84
CA LEU A 157 -0.32 8.89 -0.46
C LEU A 157 -1.65 8.82 0.31
N ALA A 158 -2.60 7.99 -0.14
CA ALA A 158 -3.87 7.78 0.56
C ALA A 158 -3.64 7.18 1.96
N VAL A 159 -2.82 6.13 2.07
CA VAL A 159 -2.46 5.51 3.37
C VAL A 159 -1.77 6.50 4.30
N MET A 160 -0.89 7.36 3.76
CA MET A 160 -0.21 8.39 4.53
C MET A 160 -1.19 9.42 5.10
N VAL A 161 -2.09 9.96 4.29
CA VAL A 161 -3.08 10.96 4.74
C VAL A 161 -4.01 10.36 5.79
N PHE A 162 -4.59 9.20 5.50
CA PHE A 162 -5.49 8.52 6.43
C PHE A 162 -4.76 8.12 7.71
N GLY A 163 -3.54 7.61 7.58
CA GLY A 163 -2.69 7.20 8.69
C GLY A 163 -2.37 8.35 9.65
N LEU A 164 -1.99 9.50 9.13
CA LEU A 164 -1.70 10.68 9.96
C LEU A 164 -2.94 11.15 10.71
N ILE A 165 -4.13 11.12 10.07
CA ILE A 165 -5.37 11.52 10.72
C ILE A 165 -5.76 10.53 11.83
N VAL A 166 -5.72 9.20 11.58
CA VAL A 166 -6.08 8.21 12.62
C VAL A 166 -5.06 8.19 13.76
N ILE A 167 -3.78 8.43 13.51
CA ILE A 167 -2.76 8.52 14.56
C ILE A 167 -3.01 9.76 15.41
N GLY A 168 -3.14 10.93 14.79
CA GLY A 168 -3.36 12.18 15.52
C GLY A 168 -4.64 12.13 16.36
N THR A 169 -5.75 11.70 15.76
CA THR A 169 -7.03 11.54 16.49
C THR A 169 -6.97 10.43 17.54
N GLY A 170 -6.31 9.31 17.25
CA GLY A 170 -6.15 8.18 18.17
C GLY A 170 -5.34 8.56 19.41
N ILE A 171 -4.22 9.25 19.26
CA ILE A 171 -3.41 9.78 20.37
C ILE A 171 -4.26 10.75 21.19
N THR A 172 -5.01 11.64 20.56
CA THR A 172 -5.91 12.56 21.26
C THR A 172 -6.96 11.79 22.07
N MET A 173 -7.56 10.73 21.50
CA MET A 173 -8.57 9.91 22.16
C MET A 173 -8.01 9.14 23.37
N MET A 174 -6.69 8.91 23.48
CA MET A 174 -6.08 8.27 24.65
C MET A 174 -6.33 9.06 25.94
N TYR A 175 -6.52 10.38 25.86
CA TYR A 175 -6.90 11.19 27.02
C TYR A 175 -8.32 10.90 27.56
N ARG A 176 -9.16 10.22 26.79
CA ARG A 176 -10.51 9.79 27.25
C ARG A 176 -10.54 8.38 27.86
N VAL A 177 -9.50 7.58 27.66
CA VAL A 177 -9.43 6.19 28.15
C VAL A 177 -8.33 6.02 29.20
N ARG A 178 -8.45 4.99 30.04
CA ARG A 178 -7.41 4.64 31.01
C ARG A 178 -6.37 3.74 30.31
N THR A 179 -5.25 4.31 29.93
CA THR A 179 -4.19 3.57 29.21
C THR A 179 -3.03 3.15 30.12
N GLY A 180 -2.84 3.84 31.25
CA GLY A 180 -1.65 3.68 32.10
C GLY A 180 -0.41 4.43 31.60
N ILE A 181 -0.48 5.04 30.41
CA ILE A 181 0.60 5.80 29.78
C ILE A 181 0.28 7.30 29.78
N VAL A 182 -0.97 7.64 29.51
CA VAL A 182 -1.46 9.02 29.50
C VAL A 182 -2.49 9.16 30.62
N GLU A 183 -2.35 10.22 31.43
CA GLU A 183 -3.36 10.54 32.46
C GLU A 183 -4.68 10.90 31.78
N ARG A 184 -5.76 10.28 32.25
CA ARG A 184 -7.09 10.53 31.70
C ARG A 184 -7.55 11.94 32.04
N ASN A 185 -7.71 12.77 31.02
CA ASN A 185 -8.26 14.11 31.14
C ASN A 185 -9.24 14.39 29.98
N PRO A 186 -10.55 14.13 30.17
CA PRO A 186 -11.52 14.35 29.09
C PRO A 186 -11.81 15.84 28.80
N TYR A 187 -11.27 16.77 29.58
CA TYR A 187 -11.53 18.21 29.52
C TYR A 187 -10.45 19.00 28.77
N ILE A 188 -9.48 18.32 28.11
CA ILE A 188 -8.43 19.01 27.33
C ILE A 188 -8.97 19.73 26.08
N MET A 189 -10.17 19.38 25.64
CA MET A 189 -10.85 20.00 24.50
C MET A 189 -12.34 20.17 24.78
N ALA A 190 -12.97 21.12 24.08
CA ALA A 190 -14.42 21.31 24.09
C ALA A 190 -15.14 20.14 23.39
N ASP A 191 -16.40 19.91 23.78
CA ASP A 191 -17.21 18.79 23.24
C ASP A 191 -17.33 18.78 21.70
N PRO A 192 -17.49 19.92 20.99
CA PRO A 192 -17.51 19.91 19.52
C PRO A 192 -16.20 19.38 18.90
N ALA A 193 -15.05 19.71 19.50
CA ALA A 193 -13.75 19.23 19.04
C ALA A 193 -13.59 17.74 19.27
N TRP A 194 -14.10 17.21 20.41
CA TRP A 194 -14.21 15.78 20.65
C TRP A 194 -15.09 15.08 19.62
N GLY A 195 -16.25 15.67 19.30
CA GLY A 195 -17.14 15.15 18.27
C GLY A 195 -16.44 15.01 16.92
N LEU A 196 -15.72 16.05 16.49
CA LEU A 196 -14.93 16.03 15.25
C LEU A 196 -13.81 14.96 15.30
N THR A 197 -13.13 14.83 16.42
CA THR A 197 -12.08 13.82 16.62
C THR A 197 -12.63 12.40 16.46
N TYR A 198 -13.76 12.08 17.06
CA TYR A 198 -14.41 10.76 16.92
C TYR A 198 -14.89 10.50 15.50
N VAL A 199 -15.54 11.48 14.87
CA VAL A 199 -16.04 11.37 13.50
C VAL A 199 -14.87 11.19 12.54
N GLY A 200 -13.82 11.99 12.68
CA GLY A 200 -12.62 11.91 11.83
C GLY A 200 -11.91 10.56 11.98
N HIS A 201 -11.71 10.10 13.21
CA HIS A 201 -11.10 8.79 13.48
C HIS A 201 -11.91 7.65 12.87
N GLY A 202 -13.22 7.64 13.10
CA GLY A 202 -14.11 6.61 12.57
C GLY A 202 -14.20 6.63 11.05
N LEU A 203 -14.30 7.80 10.43
CA LEU A 203 -14.37 7.94 8.98
C LEU A 203 -13.09 7.43 8.30
N MET A 204 -11.93 7.81 8.81
CA MET A 204 -10.65 7.32 8.28
C MET A 204 -10.47 5.81 8.54
N GLY A 205 -10.95 5.30 9.68
CA GLY A 205 -10.98 3.85 9.95
C GLY A 205 -11.79 3.08 8.92
N VAL A 206 -12.98 3.57 8.56
CA VAL A 206 -13.79 3.00 7.46
C VAL A 206 -13.04 3.07 6.12
N GLY A 207 -12.42 4.20 5.83
CA GLY A 207 -11.58 4.36 4.64
C GLY A 207 -10.45 3.33 4.58
N PHE A 208 -9.80 3.03 5.71
CA PHE A 208 -8.77 1.99 5.79
C PHE A 208 -9.30 0.59 5.48
N VAL A 209 -10.55 0.25 5.85
CA VAL A 209 -11.15 -1.03 5.44
C VAL A 209 -11.14 -1.14 3.92
N GLY A 210 -11.61 -0.11 3.22
CA GLY A 210 -11.60 -0.06 1.76
C GLY A 210 -10.20 -0.17 1.17
N LEU A 211 -9.23 0.59 1.71
CA LEU A 211 -7.84 0.55 1.26
C LEU A 211 -7.20 -0.83 1.46
N VAL A 212 -7.42 -1.46 2.62
CA VAL A 212 -6.86 -2.79 2.91
C VAL A 212 -7.47 -3.86 2.00
N ILE A 213 -8.80 -3.83 1.77
CA ILE A 213 -9.48 -4.76 0.86
C ILE A 213 -8.92 -4.60 -0.55
N ALA A 214 -8.83 -3.37 -1.06
CA ALA A 214 -8.26 -3.09 -2.37
C ALA A 214 -6.79 -3.55 -2.46
N HIS A 215 -5.99 -3.27 -1.43
CA HIS A 215 -4.59 -3.69 -1.39
C HIS A 215 -4.42 -5.20 -1.46
N ILE A 216 -5.17 -5.95 -0.64
CA ILE A 216 -5.13 -7.42 -0.64
C ILE A 216 -5.58 -7.95 -2.00
N TYR A 217 -6.66 -7.41 -2.56
CA TYR A 217 -7.15 -7.80 -3.88
C TYR A 217 -6.06 -7.66 -4.94
N PHE A 218 -5.45 -6.47 -5.08
CA PHE A 218 -4.41 -6.24 -6.09
C PHE A 218 -3.13 -7.05 -5.82
N ALA A 219 -2.79 -7.30 -4.55
CA ALA A 219 -1.64 -8.12 -4.18
C ALA A 219 -1.82 -9.61 -4.53
N LEU A 220 -3.05 -10.11 -4.52
CA LEU A 220 -3.36 -11.52 -4.82
C LEU A 220 -3.63 -11.79 -6.31
N ARG A 221 -3.70 -10.76 -7.15
CA ARG A 221 -3.88 -10.94 -8.59
C ARG A 221 -2.71 -11.71 -9.19
N PRO A 222 -2.96 -12.71 -10.05
CA PRO A 222 -1.91 -13.53 -10.67
C PRO A 222 -0.82 -12.69 -11.34
N GLU A 223 -1.20 -11.61 -12.04
CA GLU A 223 -0.28 -10.74 -12.78
C GLU A 223 0.60 -9.87 -11.86
N LYS A 224 0.21 -9.72 -10.59
CA LYS A 224 0.90 -8.91 -9.59
C LYS A 224 1.62 -9.77 -8.52
N LEU A 225 1.48 -11.10 -8.55
CA LEU A 225 2.08 -12.00 -7.55
C LEU A 225 3.60 -11.87 -7.42
N TRP A 226 4.29 -11.48 -8.49
CA TRP A 226 5.73 -11.20 -8.43
C TRP A 226 6.06 -10.05 -7.48
N ILE A 227 5.19 -9.02 -7.37
CA ILE A 227 5.33 -7.92 -6.40
C ILE A 227 5.13 -8.44 -4.97
N THR A 228 4.12 -9.27 -4.76
CA THR A 228 3.83 -9.87 -3.44
C THR A 228 4.97 -10.78 -2.99
N LYS A 229 5.53 -11.61 -3.89
CA LYS A 229 6.72 -12.39 -3.62
C LYS A 229 7.91 -11.50 -3.24
N ALA A 230 8.09 -10.35 -3.91
CA ALA A 230 9.14 -9.41 -3.57
C ALA A 230 8.96 -8.81 -2.17
N MET A 231 7.73 -8.64 -1.67
CA MET A 231 7.49 -8.19 -0.30
C MET A 231 7.78 -9.29 0.74
N ILE A 232 7.78 -10.56 0.34
CA ILE A 232 8.14 -11.70 1.21
C ILE A 232 9.65 -11.97 1.15
N PHE A 233 10.21 -12.11 -0.04
CA PHE A 233 11.59 -12.57 -0.26
C PHE A 233 12.61 -11.44 -0.47
N GLY A 234 12.16 -10.24 -0.85
CA GLY A 234 12.99 -9.06 -1.05
C GLY A 234 13.44 -8.84 -2.49
N THR A 235 13.35 -9.85 -3.35
CA THR A 235 13.90 -9.85 -4.71
C THR A 235 12.82 -10.09 -5.75
N ILE A 236 13.12 -9.66 -6.97
CA ILE A 236 12.38 -10.01 -8.20
C ILE A 236 13.34 -10.67 -9.19
N SER A 237 12.80 -11.46 -10.12
CA SER A 237 13.59 -12.02 -11.21
C SER A 237 14.03 -10.94 -12.22
N ARG A 238 15.15 -11.19 -12.92
CA ARG A 238 15.57 -10.36 -14.08
C ARG A 238 14.43 -10.23 -15.08
N ARG A 239 13.71 -11.32 -15.35
CA ARG A 239 12.56 -11.35 -16.24
C ARG A 239 11.47 -10.37 -15.82
N ASP A 240 11.03 -10.43 -14.55
CA ASP A 240 10.01 -9.51 -14.02
C ASP A 240 10.47 -8.05 -14.07
N TYR A 241 11.76 -7.80 -13.77
CA TYR A 241 12.33 -6.47 -13.86
C TYR A 241 12.24 -5.91 -15.28
N LEU A 242 12.71 -6.65 -16.27
CA LEU A 242 12.71 -6.22 -17.68
C LEU A 242 11.31 -6.11 -18.28
N MET A 243 10.38 -6.96 -17.84
CA MET A 243 8.99 -6.90 -18.30
C MET A 243 8.23 -5.71 -17.76
N HIS A 244 8.42 -5.37 -16.47
CA HIS A 244 7.55 -4.44 -15.76
C HIS A 244 8.18 -3.10 -15.45
N HIS A 245 9.50 -2.93 -15.59
CA HIS A 245 10.21 -1.70 -15.24
C HIS A 245 11.06 -1.18 -16.40
N ASP A 246 11.29 0.13 -16.38
CA ASP A 246 12.22 0.80 -17.27
C ASP A 246 13.60 0.90 -16.59
N PRO A 247 14.65 0.24 -17.15
CA PRO A 247 16.00 0.32 -16.60
C PRO A 247 16.59 1.74 -16.53
N SER A 248 16.11 2.65 -17.39
CA SER A 248 16.55 4.06 -17.36
C SER A 248 15.96 4.83 -16.17
N ARG A 249 14.81 4.37 -15.66
CA ARG A 249 14.07 5.00 -14.55
C ARG A 249 14.29 4.30 -13.20
N TRP A 250 14.76 3.07 -13.23
CA TRP A 250 15.19 2.31 -12.05
C TRP A 250 16.46 1.53 -12.39
N ALA A 251 17.61 2.20 -12.20
CA ALA A 251 18.91 1.59 -12.38
C ALA A 251 19.24 0.61 -11.25
N VAL A 252 19.72 -0.58 -11.60
CA VAL A 252 20.18 -1.60 -10.67
C VAL A 252 21.67 -1.87 -10.86
N GLU A 253 22.33 -2.53 -9.90
CA GLU A 253 23.72 -2.91 -10.07
C GLU A 253 23.91 -3.74 -11.34
N GLY A 254 24.86 -3.33 -12.19
CA GLY A 254 25.09 -3.90 -13.51
C GLY A 254 24.48 -3.10 -14.67
N SER A 255 23.48 -2.21 -14.45
CA SER A 255 22.88 -1.42 -15.54
C SER A 255 23.76 -0.25 -16.00
N LYS A 256 24.73 0.20 -15.19
CA LYS A 256 25.61 1.34 -15.51
C LYS A 256 26.71 1.05 -16.52
N LYS A 257 26.89 -0.21 -16.97
CA LYS A 257 27.96 -0.57 -17.90
C LYS A 257 27.64 -0.41 -19.39
N SER A 258 26.42 -0.05 -19.77
CA SER A 258 26.04 0.01 -21.20
C SER A 258 26.13 1.41 -21.85
N ASN A 259 26.51 2.46 -21.11
CA ASN A 259 26.58 3.83 -21.63
C ASN A 259 28.01 4.35 -21.89
N VAL A 260 29.00 3.45 -22.02
CA VAL A 260 30.36 3.81 -22.46
C VAL A 260 30.72 2.84 -23.58
N GLY A 261 30.32 3.22 -24.80
CA GLY A 261 30.69 2.59 -26.04
C GLY A 261 30.23 3.46 -27.19
#